data_9218bf52081a618a7e6dbf047aaba8fc
#
_entry.id   9218bf52081a618a7e6dbf047aaba8fc
#
_cell.length_a   1.000
_cell.length_b   1.000
_cell.length_c   1.000
_cell.angle_alpha   90.00
_cell.angle_beta   90.00
_cell.angle_gamma   90.00
#
_symmetry.space_group_name_H-M   'P 1'
#
loop_
_entity.id
_entity.type
_entity.pdbx_description
1 polymer ?
#
loop_
_entity_poly.entity_id
_entity_poly.type
_entity_poly.pdbx_seq_one_letter_code
_entity_poly.pdbx_strand_id
1 'polypeptide(L)'
;MIFGEEESRHMEPQPQSPQQPQIRLDASAMETVYANFFALAGTPEEIVLYFGATSPLPNVAQPAIKVSHRLMLLPQNAKRLMVALQQAVKAHEERFGPIELPPPRRPERPAQ
;
A
#
# COMPACT_ATOMS: atom_id res chain seq x y z
N MET A 1 -7.95 2.23 7.10
CA MET A 1 -8.08 2.85 7.04
C MET A 1 -8.43 3.43 6.64
N ILE A 2 -8.55 3.45 6.53
CA ILE A 2 -8.54 4.12 6.21
C ILE A 2 -8.70 4.85 6.90
N PHE A 3 -8.08 5.30 7.13
CA PHE A 3 -8.17 6.18 7.68
C PHE A 3 -9.29 6.83 7.58
N GLY A 4 -10.02 7.30 7.55
CA GLY A 4 -11.11 8.01 7.49
C GLY A 4 -12.33 7.42 7.87
N GLU A 5 -12.34 6.19 8.22
CA GLU A 5 -13.48 5.60 8.58
C GLU A 5 -14.07 6.14 9.75
N GLU A 6 -13.30 6.43 10.75
CA GLU A 6 -13.81 6.94 11.92
C GLU A 6 -14.28 8.28 11.79
N GLU A 7 -13.60 9.07 11.04
CA GLU A 7 -14.03 10.37 10.89
C GLU A 7 -15.30 10.47 10.18
N SER A 8 -15.54 9.64 9.24
CA SER A 8 -16.76 9.73 8.52
C SER A 8 -17.94 9.44 9.37
N ARG A 9 -17.77 8.72 10.42
CA ARG A 9 -18.90 8.42 11.25
C ARG A 9 -19.40 9.62 11.96
N HIS A 10 -18.55 10.56 12.25
CA HIS A 10 -18.94 11.70 12.97
C HIS A 10 -19.16 12.91 12.17
N MET A 11 -18.99 12.85 10.91
CA MET A 11 -19.10 14.00 10.15
C MET A 11 -20.48 14.37 9.94
N GLU A 12 -20.79 15.58 10.21
CA GLU A 12 -22.02 16.08 9.86
C GLU A 12 -22.07 16.38 8.43
N PRO A 13 -23.18 16.29 7.77
CA PRO A 13 -23.26 16.60 6.36
C PRO A 13 -22.86 18.03 6.15
N GLN A 14 -21.87 18.24 5.36
CA GLN A 14 -21.45 19.55 5.06
C GLN A 14 -21.95 19.93 3.71
N PRO A 15 -22.28 21.20 3.52
CA PRO A 15 -22.71 21.62 2.20
C PRO A 15 -21.56 21.43 1.25
N GLN A 16 -21.85 20.80 0.17
CA GLN A 16 -20.83 20.54 -0.77
C GLN A 16 -21.01 21.39 -1.97
N SER A 17 -19.90 21.70 -2.58
CA SER A 17 -19.97 22.42 -3.81
C SER A 17 -20.71 21.58 -4.83
N PRO A 18 -21.58 22.15 -5.61
CA PRO A 18 -22.26 21.33 -6.61
C PRO A 18 -21.36 20.70 -7.61
N GLN A 19 -20.15 21.20 -7.78
CA GLN A 19 -19.27 20.61 -8.73
C GLN A 19 -18.51 19.42 -8.19
N GLN A 20 -18.59 19.18 -6.88
CA GLN A 20 -17.82 18.09 -6.31
C GLN A 20 -18.72 16.91 -6.09
N PRO A 21 -18.49 15.84 -6.79
CA PRO A 21 -19.30 14.64 -6.56
C PRO A 21 -18.99 14.05 -5.22
N GLN A 22 -19.99 13.50 -4.62
CA GLN A 22 -19.80 12.78 -3.39
C GLN A 22 -19.30 11.40 -3.71
N ILE A 23 -18.22 11.01 -3.09
CA ILE A 23 -17.67 9.69 -3.30
C ILE A 23 -18.21 8.77 -2.23
N ARG A 24 -18.81 7.69 -2.65
CA ARG A 24 -19.32 6.70 -1.72
C ARG A 24 -18.49 5.45 -1.89
N LEU A 25 -18.07 4.90 -0.77
CA LEU A 25 -17.27 3.69 -0.80
C LEU A 25 -18.18 2.51 -0.55
N ASP A 26 -18.24 1.65 -1.54
CA ASP A 26 -19.03 0.43 -1.42
C ASP A 26 -18.08 -0.69 -1.06
N ALA A 27 -18.10 -1.12 0.18
CA ALA A 27 -17.21 -2.15 0.65
C ALA A 27 -17.87 -3.52 0.75
N SER A 28 -18.99 -3.69 0.09
CA SER A 28 -19.73 -4.93 0.25
C SER A 28 -18.98 -6.14 -0.26
N ALA A 29 -18.10 -5.97 -1.23
CA ALA A 29 -17.33 -7.09 -1.74
C ALA A 29 -15.86 -6.98 -1.36
N MET A 30 -15.55 -6.17 -0.36
CA MET A 30 -14.18 -5.94 0.00
C MET A 30 -13.59 -7.13 0.72
N GLU A 31 -12.35 -7.44 0.38
CA GLU A 31 -11.62 -8.48 1.06
C GLU A 31 -10.39 -7.87 1.68
N THR A 32 -10.00 -8.35 2.81
CA THR A 32 -8.82 -7.88 3.49
C THR A 32 -7.70 -8.88 3.31
N VAL A 33 -6.56 -8.40 2.86
CA VAL A 33 -5.45 -9.27 2.60
C VAL A 33 -4.25 -8.72 3.33
N TYR A 34 -3.52 -9.58 3.98
CA TYR A 34 -2.28 -9.20 4.61
C TYR A 34 -1.15 -9.40 3.61
N ALA A 35 -0.31 -8.40 3.47
CA ALA A 35 0.82 -8.52 2.57
C ALA A 35 2.06 -8.02 3.27
N ASN A 36 3.11 -8.78 3.23
CA ASN A 36 4.39 -8.36 3.75
C ASN A 36 5.48 -8.38 2.68
N PHE A 37 5.08 -8.49 1.43
CA PHE A 37 5.99 -8.43 0.31
C PHE A 37 5.35 -7.59 -0.78
N PHE A 38 6.15 -6.79 -1.43
CA PHE A 38 5.67 -6.09 -2.60
C PHE A 38 6.78 -6.02 -3.63
N ALA A 39 6.39 -5.86 -4.86
CA ALA A 39 7.32 -5.65 -5.96
C ALA A 39 6.65 -4.73 -6.96
N LEU A 40 7.45 -4.04 -7.72
CA LEU A 40 6.95 -3.08 -8.68
C LEU A 40 7.54 -3.37 -10.04
N ALA A 41 6.73 -3.13 -11.04
CA ALA A 41 7.18 -3.22 -12.41
C ALA A 41 6.40 -2.17 -13.19
N GLY A 42 6.78 -1.93 -14.42
CA GLY A 42 6.07 -0.93 -15.17
C GLY A 42 6.39 -0.95 -16.63
N THR A 43 5.48 -0.39 -17.38
CA THR A 43 5.65 -0.07 -18.78
C THR A 43 5.38 1.41 -18.92
N PRO A 44 5.56 1.98 -20.09
CA PRO A 44 5.21 3.39 -20.23
C PRO A 44 3.75 3.71 -19.94
N GLU A 45 2.88 2.71 -20.05
CA GLU A 45 1.47 2.94 -19.86
C GLU A 45 0.96 2.59 -18.49
N GLU A 46 1.69 1.75 -17.74
CA GLU A 46 1.14 1.23 -16.50
C GLU A 46 2.21 1.04 -15.47
N ILE A 47 1.83 1.16 -14.23
CA ILE A 47 2.66 0.76 -13.11
C ILE A 47 1.96 -0.38 -12.42
N VAL A 48 2.71 -1.44 -12.18
CA VAL A 48 2.15 -2.67 -11.66
C VAL A 48 2.73 -2.92 -10.29
N LEU A 49 1.83 -3.18 -9.35
CA LEU A 49 2.23 -3.52 -7.99
C LEU A 49 1.86 -4.96 -7.72
N TYR A 50 2.81 -5.70 -7.23
CA TYR A 50 2.59 -7.07 -6.82
C TYR A 50 2.62 -7.13 -5.31
N PHE A 51 1.65 -7.80 -4.72
CA PHE A 51 1.60 -7.97 -3.28
C PHE A 51 1.56 -9.44 -2.95
N GLY A 52 2.24 -9.81 -1.90
CA GLY A 52 2.25 -11.19 -1.50
C GLY A 52 2.68 -11.34 -0.08
N ALA A 53 2.87 -12.56 0.32
CA ALA A 53 3.28 -12.87 1.68
C ALA A 53 4.31 -13.95 1.65
N THR A 54 5.26 -13.84 2.54
CA THR A 54 6.22 -14.90 2.72
C THR A 54 5.99 -15.49 4.08
N SER A 55 6.21 -16.76 4.15
CA SER A 55 6.11 -17.48 5.39
C SER A 55 7.48 -17.96 5.73
N PRO A 56 8.07 -17.47 6.78
CA PRO A 56 9.41 -17.96 7.11
C PRO A 56 9.28 -19.38 7.63
N LEU A 57 9.73 -20.30 6.85
CA LEU A 57 9.78 -21.68 7.28
C LEU A 57 11.21 -22.01 7.60
N PRO A 58 11.46 -22.60 8.74
CA PRO A 58 12.83 -22.98 9.05
C PRO A 58 13.28 -24.05 8.08
N ASN A 59 14.53 -24.06 7.83
CA ASN A 59 15.14 -25.08 6.98
C ASN A 59 14.77 -25.02 5.53
N VAL A 60 14.29 -23.89 5.08
CA VAL A 60 14.02 -23.72 3.67
C VAL A 60 15.08 -22.79 3.11
N ALA A 61 15.80 -23.26 2.14
CA ALA A 61 16.91 -22.50 1.60
C ALA A 61 16.42 -21.21 0.94
N GLN A 62 15.31 -21.28 0.25
CA GLN A 62 14.77 -20.10 -0.39
C GLN A 62 13.32 -20.04 -0.10
N PRO A 63 12.89 -19.13 0.74
CA PRO A 63 11.47 -19.05 1.02
C PRO A 63 10.73 -18.61 -0.23
N ALA A 64 9.67 -19.31 -0.48
CA ALA A 64 8.82 -18.95 -1.60
C ALA A 64 7.94 -17.79 -1.20
N ILE A 65 7.81 -16.86 -2.11
CA ILE A 65 6.92 -15.74 -1.91
C ILE A 65 5.69 -15.99 -2.74
N LYS A 66 4.56 -16.06 -2.06
CA LYS A 66 3.33 -16.28 -2.75
C LYS A 66 2.73 -14.93 -3.08
N VAL A 67 2.70 -14.61 -4.35
CA VAL A 67 2.13 -13.36 -4.82
C VAL A 67 0.65 -13.57 -5.00
N SER A 68 -0.13 -12.81 -4.26
CA SER A 68 -1.56 -13.02 -4.26
C SER A 68 -2.31 -12.02 -5.12
N HIS A 69 -1.76 -10.83 -5.29
CA HIS A 69 -2.52 -9.79 -5.99
C HIS A 69 -1.59 -8.98 -6.86
N ARG A 70 -2.13 -8.56 -7.96
CA ARG A 70 -1.44 -7.67 -8.86
C ARG A 70 -2.38 -6.51 -9.14
N LEU A 71 -1.92 -5.32 -8.85
CA LEU A 71 -2.68 -4.12 -9.12
C LEU A 71 -2.03 -3.39 -10.26
N MET A 72 -2.82 -2.97 -11.20
CA MET A 72 -2.32 -2.23 -12.34
C MET A 72 -2.88 -0.83 -12.29
N LEU A 73 -2.01 0.16 -12.28
CA LEU A 73 -2.42 1.53 -12.14
C LEU A 73 -1.92 2.35 -13.31
N LEU A 74 -2.73 3.32 -13.70
CA LEU A 74 -2.21 4.34 -14.59
C LEU A 74 -1.12 5.10 -13.87
N PRO A 75 -0.11 5.58 -14.59
CA PRO A 75 0.98 6.27 -13.91
C PRO A 75 0.55 7.46 -13.07
N GLN A 76 -0.48 8.18 -13.49
CA GLN A 76 -0.97 9.28 -12.70
C GLN A 76 -1.53 8.81 -11.38
N ASN A 77 -2.25 7.70 -11.38
CA ASN A 77 -2.81 7.19 -10.14
C ASN A 77 -1.74 6.61 -9.24
N ALA A 78 -0.71 6.04 -9.83
CA ALA A 78 0.40 5.56 -9.03
C ALA A 78 1.11 6.73 -8.34
N LYS A 79 1.24 7.85 -9.03
CA LYS A 79 1.85 9.00 -8.41
C LYS A 79 0.98 9.54 -7.29
N ARG A 80 -0.32 9.56 -7.48
CA ARG A 80 -1.22 9.99 -6.42
C ARG A 80 -1.14 9.06 -5.22
N LEU A 81 -1.04 7.77 -5.47
CA LEU A 81 -0.89 6.82 -4.40
C LEU A 81 0.40 7.05 -3.62
N MET A 82 1.48 7.33 -4.32
CA MET A 82 2.73 7.60 -3.66
C MET A 82 2.62 8.78 -2.72
N VAL A 83 1.98 9.85 -3.17
CA VAL A 83 1.82 11.02 -2.33
C VAL A 83 0.94 10.71 -1.14
N ALA A 84 -0.14 9.98 -1.36
CA ALA A 84 -1.02 9.62 -0.26
C ALA A 84 -0.32 8.75 0.76
N LEU A 85 0.50 7.82 0.28
CA LEU A 85 1.23 6.97 1.20
C LEU A 85 2.27 7.76 1.99
N GLN A 86 2.91 8.72 1.37
CA GLN A 86 3.84 9.55 2.11
C GLN A 86 3.14 10.27 3.23
N GLN A 87 1.98 10.81 2.97
CA GLN A 87 1.24 11.51 3.99
C GLN A 87 0.76 10.58 5.09
N ALA A 88 0.33 9.39 4.73
CA ALA A 88 -0.13 8.44 5.73
C ALA A 88 1.01 7.99 6.63
N VAL A 89 2.17 7.75 6.05
CA VAL A 89 3.32 7.33 6.84
C VAL A 89 3.76 8.47 7.75
N LYS A 90 3.76 9.68 7.24
CA LYS A 90 4.15 10.80 8.05
C LYS A 90 3.20 10.98 9.23
N ALA A 91 1.92 10.87 8.99
CA ALA A 91 0.94 11.00 10.06
C ALA A 91 1.13 9.91 11.10
N HIS A 92 1.41 8.70 10.64
CA HIS A 92 1.64 7.60 11.53
C HIS A 92 2.87 7.86 12.40
N GLU A 93 3.92 8.38 11.79
CA GLU A 93 5.13 8.63 12.55
C GLU A 93 4.96 9.75 13.55
N GLU A 94 4.16 10.73 13.22
CA GLU A 94 3.91 11.80 14.16
C GLU A 94 3.10 11.33 15.35
N ARG A 95 2.27 10.35 15.15
CA ARG A 95 1.44 9.88 16.24
C ARG A 95 2.10 8.78 17.04
N PHE A 96 2.82 7.89 16.41
CA PHE A 96 3.35 6.72 17.06
C PHE A 96 4.85 6.64 17.08
N GLY A 97 5.55 7.61 16.50
CA GLY A 97 7.00 7.60 16.50
C GLY A 97 7.55 7.15 15.17
N PRO A 98 8.82 7.36 14.96
CA PRO A 98 9.42 7.05 13.68
C PRO A 98 9.34 5.57 13.36
N ILE A 99 9.09 5.29 12.10
CA ILE A 99 9.10 3.92 11.63
C ILE A 99 10.52 3.62 11.23
N GLU A 100 11.11 2.62 11.90
CA GLU A 100 12.47 2.27 11.61
C GLU A 100 12.52 1.15 10.64
N LEU A 101 13.30 1.32 9.61
CA LEU A 101 13.48 0.25 8.65
C LEU A 101 14.80 -0.41 8.90
N PRO A 102 14.82 -1.73 8.97
CA PRO A 102 16.12 -2.39 9.07
C PRO A 102 16.92 -2.09 7.83
N PRO A 103 18.22 -2.13 7.91
CA PRO A 103 19.02 -1.85 6.73
C PRO A 103 18.67 -2.81 5.61
N PRO A 104 18.66 -2.36 4.38
CA PRO A 104 18.33 -3.26 3.30
C PRO A 104 19.36 -4.36 3.22
N ARG A 105 18.87 -5.59 2.99
CA ARG A 105 19.76 -6.68 2.83
C ARG A 105 20.47 -6.53 1.53
N ARG A 106 21.78 -6.43 1.59
CA ARG A 106 22.49 -6.33 0.38
C ARG A 106 22.53 -7.63 -0.28
N PRO A 107 22.28 -7.73 -1.56
CA PRO A 107 22.49 -9.00 -2.22
C PRO A 107 23.96 -9.33 -2.12
N GLU A 108 24.23 -10.59 -1.82
CA GLU A 108 25.58 -10.97 -1.73
C GLU A 108 26.21 -10.90 -3.06
N ARG A 109 27.31 -10.22 -3.13
CA ARG A 109 28.00 -10.19 -4.35
C ARG A 109 28.72 -11.43 -4.52
N PRO A 110 28.75 -11.98 -5.70
CA PRO A 110 29.58 -13.17 -5.89
C PRO A 110 31.01 -12.83 -5.60
N ALA A 111 31.68 -13.74 -5.03
CA ALA A 111 33.05 -13.52 -4.75
C ALA A 111 33.79 -13.27 -6.03
N GLN A 112 34.67 -12.34 -6.00
CA GLN A 112 35.34 -12.01 -7.19
C GLN A 112 36.70 -12.50 -7.19
#